data_f6e5155ee7e51a948c4a97b2eea98e30
#
_entry.id   f6e5155ee7e51a948c4a97b2eea98e30
#
_cell.length_a   1.000
_cell.length_b   1.000
_cell.length_c   1.000
_cell.angle_alpha   90.00
_cell.angle_beta   90.00
_cell.angle_gamma   90.00
#
_symmetry.space_group_name_H-M   'P 1'
#
loop_
_entity.id
_entity.type
_entity.pdbx_description
1 polymer ?
#
loop_
_entity_poly.entity_id
_entity_poly.type
_entity_poly.pdbx_seq_one_letter_code
_entity_poly.pdbx_strand_id
1 'polypeptide(L)'
;MWKCSEIWQEQKVYILILYTLPLALPNTSAMVYGARPENPVPLPEDAPLAAETDSSVAGDMLEIELLARRSPRANPGMAVTVVRPAALLGDAVDTLVTRHFEAPRLLAVKGCAPRWQFCHVDDLVSALEFVVVNEIGGALAVGCDGWLEQDEVEQLSGLKSIELPARLTFGAAQRLHRMGVTPAPAIDLRYVVYPWAVDCATLREAGWRPSYDNAAALAVLLGQRGGRHAVAGRRIARKEAAITAAGATVAAIGTAAIVRRARRRRRPD
;
A
#
# COMPACT_ATOMS: atom_id res chain seq x y z
N MET A 1 -5.82 -20.03 -27.70
CA MET A 1 -6.41 -18.69 -27.64
C MET A 1 -7.11 -18.59 -26.29
N TRP A 2 -6.36 -18.15 -25.25
CA TRP A 2 -6.85 -18.09 -23.87
C TRP A 2 -7.51 -16.75 -23.64
N LYS A 3 -8.77 -16.75 -23.22
CA LYS A 3 -9.48 -15.54 -22.82
C LYS A 3 -8.96 -15.08 -21.46
N CYS A 4 -8.10 -14.09 -21.46
CA CYS A 4 -7.54 -13.44 -20.26
C CYS A 4 -8.50 -12.43 -19.60
N SER A 5 -9.81 -12.55 -19.77
CA SER A 5 -10.75 -11.46 -19.43
C SER A 5 -11.49 -11.60 -18.09
N GLU A 6 -11.28 -12.63 -17.30
CA GLU A 6 -12.14 -12.84 -16.11
C GLU A 6 -11.45 -12.84 -14.75
N ILE A 7 -10.11 -12.75 -14.67
CA ILE A 7 -9.38 -12.83 -13.38
C ILE A 7 -8.97 -11.44 -12.84
N TRP A 8 -9.19 -10.34 -13.56
CA TRP A 8 -8.47 -9.07 -13.36
C TRP A 8 -9.33 -7.90 -12.86
N GLN A 9 -10.44 -8.13 -12.18
CA GLN A 9 -11.29 -7.00 -11.76
C GLN A 9 -10.94 -6.34 -10.41
N GLU A 10 -10.04 -6.88 -9.60
CA GLU A 10 -9.76 -6.30 -8.28
C GLU A 10 -8.30 -5.86 -8.01
N GLN A 11 -7.34 -6.25 -8.83
CA GLN A 11 -5.95 -5.76 -8.71
C GLN A 11 -5.32 -5.57 -10.09
N LYS A 12 -5.21 -4.33 -10.53
CA LYS A 12 -4.57 -4.00 -11.80
C LYS A 12 -3.04 -4.09 -11.66
N VAL A 13 -2.50 -5.28 -11.80
CA VAL A 13 -1.08 -5.48 -12.04
C VAL A 13 -0.83 -5.18 -13.52
N TYR A 14 -0.19 -4.06 -13.82
CA TYR A 14 0.16 -3.71 -15.18
C TYR A 14 1.49 -4.36 -15.55
N ILE A 15 1.44 -5.40 -16.39
CA ILE A 15 2.60 -5.90 -17.11
C ILE A 15 2.60 -5.20 -18.46
N LEU A 16 3.46 -4.22 -18.65
CA LEU A 16 3.67 -3.59 -19.94
C LEU A 16 4.64 -4.46 -20.74
N ILE A 17 4.14 -5.18 -21.73
CA ILE A 17 4.96 -5.92 -22.71
C ILE A 17 5.01 -5.09 -23.98
N LEU A 18 6.17 -4.49 -24.25
CA LEU A 18 6.41 -3.80 -25.51
C LEU A 18 6.87 -4.81 -26.55
N TYR A 19 6.00 -5.11 -27.51
CA TYR A 19 6.28 -6.10 -28.57
C TYR A 19 7.44 -5.74 -29.51
N THR A 20 7.90 -4.51 -29.49
CA THR A 20 8.99 -4.01 -30.34
C THR A 20 10.36 -3.98 -29.66
N LEU A 21 10.39 -4.01 -28.35
CA LEU A 21 11.61 -4.10 -27.54
C LEU A 21 11.54 -5.38 -26.71
N PRO A 22 12.62 -6.15 -26.58
CA PRO A 22 12.64 -7.33 -25.72
C PRO A 22 12.74 -6.91 -24.26
N LEU A 23 11.79 -6.10 -23.80
CA LEU A 23 11.74 -5.52 -22.46
C LEU A 23 10.42 -5.90 -21.78
N ALA A 24 10.51 -6.45 -20.58
CA ALA A 24 9.40 -6.67 -19.67
C ALA A 24 9.54 -5.75 -18.46
N LEU A 25 8.46 -5.03 -18.13
CA LEU A 25 8.38 -4.10 -17.01
C LEU A 25 7.29 -4.57 -16.03
N PRO A 26 7.52 -5.61 -15.23
CA PRO A 26 6.59 -5.94 -14.16
C PRO A 26 6.56 -4.81 -13.13
N ASN A 27 5.36 -4.26 -12.95
CA ASN A 27 5.08 -3.30 -11.90
C ASN A 27 4.53 -4.05 -10.69
N THR A 28 5.31 -4.09 -9.61
CA THR A 28 4.98 -4.79 -8.37
C THR A 28 4.68 -3.78 -7.25
N SER A 29 5.34 -3.85 -6.13
CA SER A 29 5.23 -2.88 -5.04
C SER A 29 6.45 -2.96 -4.13
N ALA A 30 6.84 -1.87 -3.52
CA ALA A 30 7.81 -1.87 -2.42
C ALA A 30 7.36 -2.70 -1.20
N MET A 31 6.09 -3.12 -1.15
CA MET A 31 5.61 -4.08 -0.14
C MET A 31 6.39 -5.40 -0.14
N VAL A 32 7.04 -5.78 -1.25
CA VAL A 32 7.86 -6.99 -1.33
C VAL A 32 9.06 -7.00 -0.39
N TYR A 33 9.50 -5.83 0.07
CA TYR A 33 10.54 -5.72 1.11
C TYR A 33 10.02 -6.11 2.50
N GLY A 34 8.70 -6.21 2.68
CA GLY A 34 8.05 -6.47 3.96
C GLY A 34 8.06 -5.25 4.88
N ALA A 35 6.99 -5.09 5.65
CA ALA A 35 6.88 -4.05 6.66
C ALA A 35 7.14 -4.64 8.05
N ARG A 36 8.21 -4.19 8.71
CA ARG A 36 8.69 -4.69 10.01
C ARG A 36 9.11 -3.53 10.91
N PRO A 37 8.97 -3.68 12.24
CA PRO A 37 9.37 -2.63 13.19
C PRO A 37 10.85 -2.27 13.11
N GLU A 38 11.70 -3.25 12.76
CA GLU A 38 13.16 -3.13 12.68
C GLU A 38 13.68 -2.70 11.30
N ASN A 39 12.81 -2.43 10.34
CA ASN A 39 13.26 -1.99 9.01
C ASN A 39 14.09 -0.70 9.11
N PRO A 40 15.22 -0.63 8.41
CA PRO A 40 15.90 0.65 8.21
C PRO A 40 15.01 1.60 7.41
N VAL A 41 15.19 2.90 7.61
CA VAL A 41 14.43 3.93 6.90
C VAL A 41 15.40 4.96 6.33
N PRO A 42 15.50 5.07 5.01
CA PRO A 42 14.79 4.26 4.01
C PRO A 42 15.37 2.84 3.84
N LEU A 43 14.56 1.93 3.28
CA LEU A 43 15.03 0.62 2.81
C LEU A 43 15.83 0.81 1.51
N PRO A 44 17.04 0.26 1.38
CA PRO A 44 17.77 0.31 0.12
C PRO A 44 17.11 -0.54 -0.97
N GLU A 45 17.28 -0.16 -2.23
CA GLU A 45 16.66 -0.84 -3.39
C GLU A 45 17.12 -2.29 -3.55
N ASP A 46 18.32 -2.62 -3.07
CA ASP A 46 18.90 -3.96 -3.07
C ASP A 46 18.59 -4.77 -1.81
N ALA A 47 17.79 -4.23 -0.90
CA ALA A 47 17.37 -4.95 0.31
C ALA A 47 16.74 -6.31 -0.03
N PRO A 48 16.93 -7.32 0.82
CA PRO A 48 16.30 -8.62 0.64
C PRO A 48 14.78 -8.52 0.58
N LEU A 49 14.15 -9.27 -0.34
CA LEU A 49 12.71 -9.40 -0.37
C LEU A 49 12.27 -10.23 0.84
N ALA A 50 11.46 -9.63 1.70
CA ALA A 50 11.08 -10.21 2.98
C ALA A 50 9.55 -10.31 3.18
N ALA A 51 8.76 -10.07 2.11
CA ALA A 51 7.35 -10.45 2.09
C ALA A 51 7.22 -11.98 2.16
N GLU A 52 6.13 -12.45 2.73
CA GLU A 52 5.84 -13.88 2.81
C GLU A 52 5.06 -14.31 1.55
N THR A 53 5.35 -15.51 1.02
CA THR A 53 4.58 -16.10 -0.07
C THR A 53 3.28 -16.67 0.51
N ASP A 54 2.32 -15.81 0.69
CA ASP A 54 0.99 -16.13 1.21
C ASP A 54 -0.10 -15.50 0.30
N SER A 55 -1.34 -15.60 0.70
CA SER A 55 -2.49 -15.03 -0.02
C SER A 55 -2.67 -13.53 0.23
N SER A 56 -1.61 -12.82 0.58
CA SER A 56 -1.59 -11.36 0.72
C SER A 56 -1.23 -10.66 -0.58
N VAL A 57 -1.53 -9.37 -0.68
CA VAL A 57 -1.11 -8.56 -1.84
C VAL A 57 0.41 -8.58 -2.01
N ALA A 58 1.14 -8.50 -0.90
CA ALA A 58 2.60 -8.52 -0.93
C ALA A 58 3.14 -9.90 -1.39
N GLY A 59 2.48 -10.99 -1.02
CA GLY A 59 2.78 -12.34 -1.48
C GLY A 59 2.59 -12.48 -2.99
N ASP A 60 1.47 -12.01 -3.53
CA ASP A 60 1.21 -12.02 -4.98
C ASP A 60 2.27 -11.20 -5.74
N MET A 61 2.65 -10.02 -5.23
CA MET A 61 3.70 -9.19 -5.83
C MET A 61 5.07 -9.88 -5.80
N LEU A 62 5.39 -10.57 -4.70
CA LEU A 62 6.61 -11.36 -4.58
C LEU A 62 6.65 -12.51 -5.60
N GLU A 63 5.53 -13.21 -5.82
CA GLU A 63 5.46 -14.27 -6.83
C GLU A 63 5.71 -13.72 -8.24
N ILE A 64 5.15 -12.57 -8.58
CA ILE A 64 5.39 -11.87 -9.85
C ILE A 64 6.89 -11.59 -10.01
N GLU A 65 7.58 -11.11 -8.98
CA GLU A 65 9.02 -10.84 -9.05
C GLU A 65 9.84 -12.12 -9.21
N LEU A 66 9.47 -13.18 -8.54
CA LEU A 66 10.15 -14.48 -8.68
C LEU A 66 9.98 -15.04 -10.11
N LEU A 67 8.83 -14.86 -10.73
CA LEU A 67 8.60 -15.19 -12.13
C LEU A 67 9.43 -14.28 -13.06
N ALA A 68 9.42 -12.98 -12.83
CA ALA A 68 10.18 -12.01 -13.60
C ALA A 68 11.68 -12.32 -13.62
N ARG A 69 12.26 -12.67 -12.48
CA ARG A 69 13.67 -13.06 -12.36
C ARG A 69 14.03 -14.32 -13.14
N ARG A 70 13.07 -15.20 -13.43
CA ARG A 70 13.26 -16.42 -14.22
C ARG A 70 13.11 -16.17 -15.72
N SER A 71 12.42 -15.11 -16.11
CA SER A 71 12.06 -14.83 -17.52
C SER A 71 13.25 -14.68 -18.46
N PRO A 72 14.39 -14.05 -18.11
CA PRO A 72 15.55 -13.96 -18.99
C PRO A 72 16.18 -15.33 -19.31
N ARG A 73 16.06 -16.31 -18.39
CA ARG A 73 16.56 -17.67 -18.65
C ARG A 73 15.69 -18.42 -19.65
N ALA A 74 14.38 -18.19 -19.63
CA ALA A 74 13.43 -18.79 -20.55
C ALA A 74 13.42 -18.09 -21.91
N ASN A 75 13.74 -16.80 -21.95
CA ASN A 75 13.72 -15.96 -23.15
C ASN A 75 15.04 -15.19 -23.25
N PRO A 76 16.10 -15.79 -23.81
CA PRO A 76 17.39 -15.14 -24.00
C PRO A 76 17.22 -13.87 -24.88
N GLY A 77 17.75 -12.75 -24.40
CA GLY A 77 17.61 -11.44 -25.07
C GLY A 77 16.47 -10.57 -24.54
N MET A 78 15.63 -11.07 -23.62
CA MET A 78 14.64 -10.23 -22.94
C MET A 78 15.26 -9.54 -21.74
N ALA A 79 15.25 -8.22 -21.74
CA ALA A 79 15.55 -7.42 -20.55
C ALA A 79 14.34 -7.41 -19.62
N VAL A 80 14.57 -7.52 -18.32
CA VAL A 80 13.50 -7.43 -17.31
C VAL A 80 13.87 -6.37 -16.30
N THR A 81 13.03 -5.36 -16.18
CA THR A 81 13.15 -4.30 -15.18
C THR A 81 11.94 -4.32 -14.27
N VAL A 82 12.14 -4.61 -12.99
CA VAL A 82 11.07 -4.64 -11.99
C VAL A 82 10.90 -3.25 -11.41
N VAL A 83 9.68 -2.74 -11.40
CA VAL A 83 9.35 -1.43 -10.82
C VAL A 83 8.55 -1.63 -9.55
N ARG A 84 9.02 -1.03 -8.45
CA ARG A 84 8.48 -1.17 -7.09
C ARG A 84 7.98 0.18 -6.58
N PRO A 85 6.75 0.59 -6.90
CA PRO A 85 6.22 1.82 -6.33
C PRO A 85 6.05 1.70 -4.81
N ALA A 86 6.27 2.81 -4.12
CA ALA A 86 5.83 3.04 -2.74
C ALA A 86 4.29 2.99 -2.65
N ALA A 87 3.70 3.46 -1.55
CA ALA A 87 2.25 3.47 -1.41
C ALA A 87 1.58 4.28 -2.53
N LEU A 88 0.93 3.59 -3.47
CA LEU A 88 0.34 4.21 -4.65
C LEU A 88 -0.90 5.03 -4.30
N LEU A 89 -0.93 6.27 -4.76
CA LEU A 89 -2.04 7.22 -4.64
C LEU A 89 -2.42 7.78 -6.00
N GLY A 90 -3.67 8.19 -6.17
CA GLY A 90 -4.16 8.81 -7.40
C GLY A 90 -5.64 8.55 -7.61
N ASP A 91 -6.18 9.06 -8.72
CA ASP A 91 -7.57 8.84 -9.08
C ASP A 91 -7.86 7.36 -9.31
N ALA A 92 -8.96 6.89 -8.72
CA ALA A 92 -9.41 5.50 -8.81
C ALA A 92 -8.42 4.44 -8.27
N VAL A 93 -7.41 4.86 -7.51
CA VAL A 93 -6.50 3.93 -6.81
C VAL A 93 -7.18 3.45 -5.53
N ASP A 94 -7.41 2.14 -5.43
CA ASP A 94 -8.00 1.51 -4.26
C ASP A 94 -7.03 0.47 -3.68
N THR A 95 -6.33 0.85 -2.63
CA THR A 95 -5.32 0.05 -1.95
C THR A 95 -5.59 -0.01 -0.45
N LEU A 96 -4.88 -0.87 0.27
CA LEU A 96 -4.93 -0.89 1.73
C LEU A 96 -4.62 0.48 2.33
N VAL A 97 -3.65 1.21 1.76
CA VAL A 97 -3.25 2.53 2.25
C VAL A 97 -4.34 3.56 2.00
N THR A 98 -4.92 3.62 0.79
CA THR A 98 -6.02 4.56 0.52
C THR A 98 -7.23 4.31 1.41
N ARG A 99 -7.60 3.03 1.62
CA ARG A 99 -8.67 2.64 2.54
C ARG A 99 -8.38 3.00 3.99
N HIS A 100 -7.10 2.94 4.42
CA HIS A 100 -6.70 3.35 5.76
C HIS A 100 -7.00 4.84 6.00
N PHE A 101 -6.74 5.68 4.99
CA PHE A 101 -7.05 7.10 5.04
C PHE A 101 -8.56 7.41 4.84
N GLU A 102 -9.36 6.51 4.34
CA GLU A 102 -10.82 6.65 4.26
C GLU A 102 -11.51 6.42 5.62
N ALA A 103 -10.84 5.76 6.55
CA ALA A 103 -11.36 5.54 7.89
C ALA A 103 -11.51 6.85 8.67
N PRO A 104 -12.46 6.94 9.61
CA PRO A 104 -12.67 8.15 10.41
C PRO A 104 -11.50 8.45 11.36
N ARG A 105 -10.65 7.49 11.60
CA ARG A 105 -9.42 7.59 12.39
C ARG A 105 -8.36 6.67 11.83
N LEU A 106 -7.11 7.09 11.95
CA LEU A 106 -5.97 6.27 11.55
C LEU A 106 -5.70 5.19 12.62
N LEU A 107 -5.36 4.00 12.17
CA LEU A 107 -4.89 2.94 13.06
C LEU A 107 -3.42 3.15 13.34
N ALA A 108 -3.05 3.22 14.61
CA ALA A 108 -1.67 3.18 15.05
C ALA A 108 -1.47 2.01 16.04
N VAL A 109 -0.29 1.44 16.06
CA VAL A 109 0.08 0.42 17.02
C VAL A 109 1.04 1.03 18.02
N LYS A 110 0.76 0.83 19.31
CA LYS A 110 1.55 1.40 20.41
C LYS A 110 3.02 0.99 20.30
N GLY A 111 3.90 2.00 20.27
CA GLY A 111 5.34 1.80 20.14
C GLY A 111 5.83 1.57 18.71
N CYS A 112 4.96 1.72 17.72
CA CYS A 112 5.32 1.67 16.30
C CYS A 112 5.11 3.04 15.66
N ALA A 113 6.02 3.40 14.77
CA ALA A 113 5.97 4.66 14.04
C ALA A 113 6.06 4.37 12.54
N PRO A 114 4.94 4.30 11.82
CA PRO A 114 4.97 4.15 10.38
C PRO A 114 5.69 5.36 9.75
N ARG A 115 6.30 5.12 8.60
CA ARG A 115 6.92 6.13 7.73
C ARG A 115 6.15 6.13 6.43
N TRP A 116 5.46 7.22 6.15
CA TRP A 116 4.53 7.32 5.04
C TRP A 116 5.24 7.88 3.82
N GLN A 117 5.57 7.02 2.88
CA GLN A 117 6.08 7.40 1.56
C GLN A 117 5.04 7.02 0.52
N PHE A 118 4.75 7.97 -0.36
CA PHE A 118 3.75 7.82 -1.40
C PHE A 118 4.38 7.83 -2.79
N CYS A 119 3.62 7.30 -3.73
CA CYS A 119 3.89 7.38 -5.16
C CYS A 119 2.60 7.82 -5.85
N HIS A 120 2.59 9.00 -6.48
CA HIS A 120 1.44 9.39 -7.29
C HIS A 120 1.39 8.59 -8.58
N VAL A 121 0.20 8.25 -9.06
CA VAL A 121 0.03 7.43 -10.27
C VAL A 121 0.68 8.09 -11.50
N ASP A 122 0.62 9.42 -11.62
CA ASP A 122 1.26 10.15 -12.72
C ASP A 122 2.77 10.07 -12.64
N ASP A 123 3.36 10.12 -11.43
CA ASP A 123 4.79 9.93 -11.24
C ASP A 123 5.22 8.49 -11.57
N LEU A 124 4.38 7.50 -11.23
CA LEU A 124 4.66 6.12 -11.64
C LEU A 124 4.68 5.99 -13.16
N VAL A 125 3.71 6.60 -13.86
CA VAL A 125 3.64 6.57 -15.34
C VAL A 125 4.87 7.26 -15.93
N SER A 126 5.25 8.43 -15.43
CA SER A 126 6.44 9.15 -15.91
C SER A 126 7.74 8.39 -15.64
N ALA A 127 7.83 7.69 -14.49
CA ALA A 127 8.97 6.84 -14.17
C ALA A 127 9.07 5.64 -15.13
N LEU A 128 7.94 4.98 -15.44
CA LEU A 128 7.90 3.87 -16.40
C LEU A 128 8.34 4.33 -17.79
N GLU A 129 7.84 5.48 -18.26
CA GLU A 129 8.27 6.07 -19.52
C GLU A 129 9.77 6.37 -19.51
N PHE A 130 10.27 6.99 -18.45
CA PHE A 130 11.68 7.32 -18.29
C PHE A 130 12.57 6.07 -18.32
N VAL A 131 12.16 5.00 -17.62
CA VAL A 131 12.86 3.70 -17.59
C VAL A 131 12.95 3.09 -18.99
N VAL A 132 11.86 3.13 -19.76
CA VAL A 132 11.83 2.60 -21.14
C VAL A 132 12.74 3.40 -22.07
N VAL A 133 12.61 4.74 -22.03
CA VAL A 133 13.36 5.63 -22.95
C VAL A 133 14.86 5.58 -22.68
N ASN A 134 15.27 5.44 -21.42
CA ASN A 134 16.67 5.42 -21.01
C ASN A 134 17.24 4.00 -20.80
N GLU A 135 16.47 2.97 -21.12
CA GLU A 135 16.85 1.55 -21.02
C GLU A 135 17.40 1.17 -19.63
N ILE A 136 16.79 1.71 -18.55
CA ILE A 136 17.27 1.47 -17.19
C ILE A 136 16.83 0.07 -16.75
N GLY A 137 17.80 -0.78 -16.43
CA GLY A 137 17.60 -2.14 -16.01
C GLY A 137 17.60 -2.32 -14.49
N GLY A 138 17.16 -3.50 -14.04
CA GLY A 138 17.25 -3.92 -12.64
C GLY A 138 15.94 -3.86 -11.87
N ALA A 139 16.04 -3.66 -10.57
CA ALA A 139 14.88 -3.49 -9.69
C ALA A 139 14.89 -2.07 -9.14
N LEU A 140 13.87 -1.31 -9.45
CA LEU A 140 13.79 0.13 -9.26
C LEU A 140 12.66 0.48 -8.30
N ALA A 141 12.93 1.28 -7.28
CA ALA A 141 11.89 1.86 -6.43
C ALA A 141 11.40 3.19 -7.02
N VAL A 142 10.10 3.44 -6.90
CA VAL A 142 9.45 4.69 -7.34
C VAL A 142 8.63 5.26 -6.20
N GLY A 143 8.91 6.49 -5.82
CA GLY A 143 8.19 7.19 -4.75
C GLY A 143 8.59 8.65 -4.64
N CYS A 144 7.89 9.38 -3.82
CA CYS A 144 8.27 10.73 -3.42
C CYS A 144 9.60 10.72 -2.64
N ASP A 145 10.29 11.84 -2.62
CA ASP A 145 11.50 11.99 -1.80
C ASP A 145 11.15 12.03 -0.31
N GLY A 146 11.91 11.31 0.51
CA GLY A 146 11.67 11.23 1.94
C GLY A 146 10.36 10.53 2.31
N TRP A 147 9.83 10.88 3.46
CA TRP A 147 8.58 10.33 4.02
C TRP A 147 7.94 11.35 4.96
N LEU A 148 6.68 11.11 5.33
CA LEU A 148 5.99 11.82 6.41
C LEU A 148 5.98 10.97 7.68
N GLU A 149 6.16 11.64 8.82
CA GLU A 149 5.95 11.05 10.12
C GLU A 149 4.45 10.95 10.44
N GLN A 150 4.07 10.12 11.41
CA GLN A 150 2.66 9.92 11.75
C GLN A 150 1.96 11.21 12.21
N ASP A 151 2.63 12.06 12.98
CA ASP A 151 2.10 13.34 13.43
C ASP A 151 1.92 14.36 12.30
N GLU A 152 2.82 14.38 11.32
CA GLU A 152 2.67 15.20 10.11
C GLU A 152 1.44 14.75 9.30
N VAL A 153 1.25 13.44 9.16
CA VAL A 153 0.08 12.88 8.49
C VAL A 153 -1.21 13.22 9.24
N GLU A 154 -1.21 13.18 10.57
CA GLU A 154 -2.36 13.61 11.38
C GLU A 154 -2.68 15.09 11.19
N GLN A 155 -1.66 15.94 11.13
CA GLN A 155 -1.84 17.38 10.90
C GLN A 155 -2.39 17.66 9.49
N LEU A 156 -1.81 17.06 8.45
CA LEU A 156 -2.22 17.26 7.06
C LEU A 156 -3.61 16.69 6.79
N SER A 157 -3.94 15.53 7.34
CA SER A 157 -5.22 14.86 7.10
C SER A 157 -6.36 15.35 8.00
N GLY A 158 -6.05 15.98 9.12
CA GLY A 158 -7.02 16.26 10.19
C GLY A 158 -7.54 15.01 10.90
N LEU A 159 -7.00 13.83 10.59
CA LEU A 159 -7.40 12.55 11.18
C LEU A 159 -6.55 12.27 12.43
N LYS A 160 -7.22 11.89 13.50
CA LYS A 160 -6.54 11.46 14.74
C LYS A 160 -6.30 9.96 14.74
N SER A 161 -5.15 9.53 15.21
CA SER A 161 -4.84 8.12 15.41
C SER A 161 -5.55 7.52 16.61
N ILE A 162 -5.85 6.22 16.50
CA ILE A 162 -6.21 5.36 17.63
C ILE A 162 -5.06 4.39 17.83
N GLU A 163 -4.35 4.53 18.96
CA GLU A 163 -3.29 3.62 19.35
C GLU A 163 -3.86 2.37 20.01
N LEU A 164 -3.54 1.21 19.48
CA LEU A 164 -3.92 -0.09 20.03
C LEU A 164 -2.67 -0.95 20.28
N PRO A 165 -2.67 -1.81 21.30
CA PRO A 165 -1.62 -2.80 21.47
C PRO A 165 -1.56 -3.77 20.27
N ALA A 166 -0.35 -4.11 19.80
CA ALA A 166 -0.15 -4.98 18.63
C ALA A 166 -0.94 -6.29 18.69
N ARG A 167 -0.90 -6.98 19.83
CA ARG A 167 -1.64 -8.24 20.03
C ARG A 167 -3.16 -8.10 19.84
N LEU A 168 -3.72 -6.98 20.24
CA LEU A 168 -5.16 -6.72 20.06
C LEU A 168 -5.46 -6.38 18.61
N THR A 169 -4.63 -5.57 17.96
CA THR A 169 -4.81 -5.15 16.57
C THR A 169 -4.76 -6.35 15.62
N PHE A 170 -3.67 -7.08 15.62
CA PHE A 170 -3.50 -8.23 14.72
C PHE A 170 -4.42 -9.40 15.08
N GLY A 171 -4.64 -9.66 16.38
CA GLY A 171 -5.55 -10.72 16.82
C GLY A 171 -7.02 -10.46 16.45
N ALA A 172 -7.47 -9.20 16.53
CA ALA A 172 -8.81 -8.81 16.12
C ALA A 172 -8.98 -8.89 14.61
N ALA A 173 -8.00 -8.37 13.85
CA ALA A 173 -8.00 -8.42 12.39
C ALA A 173 -8.05 -9.87 11.88
N GLN A 174 -7.24 -10.76 12.46
CA GLN A 174 -7.23 -12.18 12.08
C GLN A 174 -8.58 -12.87 12.36
N ARG A 175 -9.23 -12.55 13.46
CA ARG A 175 -10.56 -13.09 13.76
C ARG A 175 -11.60 -12.60 12.77
N LEU A 176 -11.58 -11.30 12.43
CA LEU A 176 -12.52 -10.72 11.46
C LEU A 176 -12.30 -11.30 10.07
N HIS A 177 -11.08 -11.49 9.66
CA HIS A 177 -10.73 -12.15 8.39
C HIS A 177 -11.25 -13.59 8.35
N ARG A 178 -11.01 -14.40 9.40
CA ARG A 178 -11.53 -15.77 9.49
C ARG A 178 -13.06 -15.86 9.46
N MET A 179 -13.75 -14.83 9.97
CA MET A 179 -15.21 -14.74 9.92
C MET A 179 -15.74 -14.21 8.59
N GLY A 180 -14.86 -13.91 7.61
CA GLY A 180 -15.24 -13.36 6.32
C GLY A 180 -15.74 -11.91 6.37
N VAL A 181 -15.49 -11.20 7.49
CA VAL A 181 -15.90 -9.80 7.66
C VAL A 181 -14.96 -8.84 6.94
N THR A 182 -13.66 -9.18 6.91
CA THR A 182 -12.65 -8.40 6.19
C THR A 182 -12.05 -9.25 5.07
N PRO A 183 -11.99 -8.73 3.83
CA PRO A 183 -11.39 -9.46 2.71
C PRO A 183 -9.86 -9.57 2.83
N ALA A 184 -9.20 -8.53 3.37
CA ALA A 184 -7.74 -8.49 3.50
C ALA A 184 -7.24 -9.34 4.67
N PRO A 185 -6.18 -10.13 4.49
CA PRO A 185 -5.52 -10.84 5.57
C PRO A 185 -4.99 -9.87 6.64
N ALA A 186 -4.92 -10.34 7.89
CA ALA A 186 -4.42 -9.51 9.00
C ALA A 186 -2.95 -9.09 8.82
N ILE A 187 -2.19 -9.84 8.04
CA ILE A 187 -0.78 -9.56 7.75
C ILE A 187 -0.61 -8.26 6.96
N ASP A 188 -1.57 -7.90 6.12
CA ASP A 188 -1.53 -6.67 5.33
C ASP A 188 -1.54 -5.42 6.20
N LEU A 189 -2.09 -5.48 7.42
CA LEU A 189 -2.07 -4.36 8.35
C LEU A 189 -0.65 -3.91 8.73
N ARG A 190 0.37 -4.76 8.55
CA ARG A 190 1.77 -4.39 8.78
C ARG A 190 2.17 -3.16 7.97
N TYR A 191 1.65 -3.03 6.74
CA TYR A 191 1.97 -1.94 5.82
C TYR A 191 1.35 -0.58 6.16
N VAL A 192 0.43 -0.54 7.13
CA VAL A 192 -0.09 0.72 7.69
C VAL A 192 0.41 0.99 9.11
N VAL A 193 1.26 0.09 9.65
CA VAL A 193 1.72 0.15 11.04
C VAL A 193 3.23 0.27 11.15
N TYR A 194 3.98 -0.43 10.27
CA TYR A 194 5.44 -0.48 10.30
C TYR A 194 6.06 0.27 9.13
N PRO A 195 7.31 0.71 9.26
CA PRO A 195 7.99 1.43 8.19
C PRO A 195 8.34 0.49 7.01
N TRP A 196 8.18 1.01 5.79
CA TRP A 196 8.62 0.38 4.55
C TRP A 196 8.92 1.41 3.45
N ALA A 197 9.27 2.64 3.85
CA ALA A 197 9.76 3.65 2.94
C ALA A 197 11.07 3.20 2.28
N VAL A 198 11.20 3.44 0.98
CA VAL A 198 12.30 2.95 0.15
C VAL A 198 13.18 4.09 -0.34
N ASP A 199 14.45 3.80 -0.53
CA ASP A 199 15.35 4.68 -1.26
C ASP A 199 15.07 4.52 -2.77
N CYS A 200 14.92 5.64 -3.47
CA CYS A 200 14.71 5.67 -4.91
C CYS A 200 15.98 6.17 -5.64
N ALA A 201 17.15 5.80 -5.12
CA ALA A 201 18.43 6.35 -5.54
C ALA A 201 18.71 6.12 -7.03
N THR A 202 18.47 4.92 -7.55
CA THR A 202 18.77 4.57 -8.94
C THR A 202 18.10 5.52 -9.95
N LEU A 203 16.81 5.78 -9.78
CA LEU A 203 16.10 6.72 -10.65
C LEU A 203 16.53 8.17 -10.44
N ARG A 204 16.89 8.55 -9.21
CA ARG A 204 17.40 9.90 -8.90
C ARG A 204 18.77 10.14 -9.55
N GLU A 205 19.66 9.16 -9.48
CA GLU A 205 20.99 9.19 -10.11
C GLU A 205 20.88 9.23 -11.63
N ALA A 206 19.92 8.49 -12.20
CA ALA A 206 19.63 8.54 -13.63
C ALA A 206 19.00 9.87 -14.09
N GLY A 207 18.56 10.75 -13.17
CA GLY A 207 18.03 12.08 -13.48
C GLY A 207 16.50 12.20 -13.43
N TRP A 208 15.75 11.12 -13.17
CA TRP A 208 14.30 11.21 -12.96
C TRP A 208 13.96 11.81 -11.60
N ARG A 209 12.90 12.62 -11.54
CA ARG A 209 12.36 13.22 -10.31
C ARG A 209 10.84 13.11 -10.28
N PRO A 210 10.20 12.85 -9.11
CA PRO A 210 8.77 12.92 -8.98
C PRO A 210 8.27 14.37 -9.07
N SER A 211 7.06 14.55 -9.56
CA SER A 211 6.37 15.83 -9.60
C SER A 211 5.65 16.15 -8.28
N TYR A 212 5.34 15.12 -7.51
CA TYR A 212 4.68 15.24 -6.21
C TYR A 212 5.65 14.99 -5.08
N ASP A 213 5.55 15.78 -4.01
CA ASP A 213 6.06 15.40 -2.70
C ASP A 213 5.02 14.58 -1.92
N ASN A 214 5.40 14.04 -0.77
CA ASN A 214 4.50 13.22 0.04
C ASN A 214 3.26 13.98 0.53
N ALA A 215 3.38 15.27 0.84
CA ALA A 215 2.27 16.09 1.31
C ALA A 215 1.28 16.38 0.18
N ALA A 216 1.77 16.69 -1.02
CA ALA A 216 0.94 16.92 -2.21
C ALA A 216 0.22 15.64 -2.63
N ALA A 217 0.90 14.49 -2.66
CA ALA A 217 0.30 13.20 -2.96
C ALA A 217 -0.81 12.85 -1.95
N LEU A 218 -0.57 13.06 -0.65
CA LEU A 218 -1.58 12.87 0.38
C LEU A 218 -2.77 13.84 0.20
N ALA A 219 -2.52 15.09 -0.15
CA ALA A 219 -3.57 16.09 -0.38
C ALA A 219 -4.51 15.69 -1.53
N VAL A 220 -3.99 15.09 -2.61
CA VAL A 220 -4.81 14.54 -3.71
C VAL A 220 -5.78 13.49 -3.18
N LEU A 221 -5.30 12.53 -2.38
CA LEU A 221 -6.15 11.50 -1.77
C LEU A 221 -7.23 12.10 -0.87
N LEU A 222 -6.87 13.08 -0.04
CA LEU A 222 -7.81 13.73 0.89
C LEU A 222 -8.85 14.59 0.17
N GLY A 223 -8.47 15.25 -0.93
CA GLY A 223 -9.39 16.02 -1.79
C GLY A 223 -10.48 15.15 -2.41
N GLN A 224 -10.14 13.93 -2.82
CA GLN A 224 -11.09 12.94 -3.34
C GLN A 224 -12.10 12.49 -2.28
N ARG A 225 -11.69 12.39 -1.02
CA ARG A 225 -12.56 12.10 0.11
C ARG A 225 -13.71 13.11 0.25
N GLY A 226 -13.40 14.39 0.20
CA GLY A 226 -14.41 15.46 0.28
C GLY A 226 -15.45 15.36 -0.82
N GLY A 227 -15.04 15.03 -2.05
CA GLY A 227 -15.94 14.82 -3.19
C GLY A 227 -16.80 13.55 -3.06
N ARG A 228 -16.26 12.45 -2.55
CA ARG A 228 -17.01 11.19 -2.36
C ARG A 228 -18.09 11.28 -1.28
N HIS A 229 -17.88 11.99 -0.19
CA HIS A 229 -18.90 12.23 0.83
C HIS A 229 -20.09 13.07 0.32
N ALA A 230 -19.85 13.98 -0.62
CA ALA A 230 -20.93 14.76 -1.24
C ALA A 230 -21.79 13.93 -2.21
N VAL A 231 -21.22 12.87 -2.81
CA VAL A 231 -21.92 11.99 -3.78
C VAL A 231 -22.55 10.77 -3.10
N ALA A 232 -21.99 10.28 -1.99
CA ALA A 232 -22.43 9.08 -1.28
C ALA A 232 -23.81 9.20 -0.61
N GLY A 233 -24.41 10.41 -0.58
CA GLY A 233 -25.83 10.55 -0.16
C GLY A 233 -26.82 9.81 -1.06
N ARG A 234 -26.40 9.16 -2.15
CA ARG A 234 -27.36 8.61 -3.11
C ARG A 234 -27.11 7.21 -3.71
N ARG A 235 -26.02 6.50 -3.46
CA ARG A 235 -25.87 5.10 -3.93
C ARG A 235 -24.86 4.28 -3.12
N ILE A 236 -25.29 3.66 -2.05
CA ILE A 236 -24.58 2.54 -1.43
C ILE A 236 -25.05 1.26 -2.09
N ALA A 237 -24.32 0.73 -3.06
CA ALA A 237 -24.51 -0.62 -3.53
C ALA A 237 -24.12 -1.61 -2.42
N ARG A 238 -24.91 -2.67 -2.21
CA ARG A 238 -24.77 -3.66 -1.12
C ARG A 238 -23.36 -4.28 -0.99
N LYS A 239 -22.53 -4.25 -2.05
CA LYS A 239 -21.14 -4.75 -2.03
C LYS A 239 -20.16 -3.77 -1.38
N GLU A 240 -20.37 -2.47 -1.50
CA GLU A 240 -19.51 -1.44 -0.90
C GLU A 240 -19.73 -1.30 0.60
N ALA A 241 -20.94 -1.59 1.09
CA ALA A 241 -21.23 -1.57 2.53
C ALA A 241 -20.39 -2.58 3.33
N ALA A 242 -20.01 -3.71 2.73
CA ALA A 242 -19.16 -4.72 3.39
C ALA A 242 -17.70 -4.25 3.52
N ILE A 243 -17.20 -3.46 2.58
CA ILE A 243 -15.81 -2.96 2.53
C ILE A 243 -15.66 -1.76 3.48
N THR A 244 -16.65 -0.87 3.52
CA THR A 244 -16.71 0.25 4.47
C THR A 244 -16.85 -0.27 5.92
N ALA A 245 -17.52 -1.42 6.11
CA ALA A 245 -17.64 -2.08 7.41
C ALA A 245 -16.27 -2.54 7.96
N ALA A 246 -15.29 -2.89 7.12
CA ALA A 246 -13.95 -3.32 7.59
C ALA A 246 -13.18 -2.17 8.24
N GLY A 247 -13.18 -0.97 7.64
CA GLY A 247 -12.60 0.23 8.25
C GLY A 247 -13.38 0.69 9.48
N ALA A 248 -14.71 0.65 9.43
CA ALA A 248 -15.58 0.98 10.55
C ALA A 248 -15.48 -0.04 11.70
N THR A 249 -15.15 -1.31 11.42
CA THR A 249 -15.07 -2.37 12.43
C THR A 249 -13.80 -2.25 13.27
N VAL A 250 -12.68 -1.80 12.70
CA VAL A 250 -11.48 -1.46 13.47
C VAL A 250 -11.76 -0.28 14.40
N ALA A 251 -12.48 0.74 13.93
CA ALA A 251 -12.95 1.85 14.76
C ALA A 251 -13.94 1.41 15.85
N ALA A 252 -14.87 0.49 15.55
CA ALA A 252 -15.85 -0.05 16.51
C ALA A 252 -15.19 -0.90 17.60
N ILE A 253 -14.16 -1.68 17.28
CA ILE A 253 -13.41 -2.47 18.27
C ILE A 253 -12.68 -1.54 19.25
N GLY A 254 -12.07 -0.45 18.75
CA GLY A 254 -11.46 0.58 19.60
C GLY A 254 -12.48 1.20 20.55
N THR A 255 -13.67 1.55 20.05
CA THR A 255 -14.73 2.16 20.83
C THR A 255 -15.31 1.17 21.88
N ALA A 256 -15.53 -0.08 21.51
CA ALA A 256 -16.03 -1.11 22.43
C ALA A 256 -15.03 -1.43 23.56
N ALA A 257 -13.72 -1.44 23.25
CA ALA A 257 -12.67 -1.62 24.25
C ALA A 257 -12.61 -0.46 25.25
N ILE A 258 -12.76 0.78 24.77
CA ILE A 258 -12.80 1.98 25.61
C ILE A 258 -14.03 1.98 26.51
N VAL A 259 -15.22 1.67 25.98
CA VAL A 259 -16.49 1.60 26.74
C VAL A 259 -16.42 0.49 27.80
N ARG A 260 -15.86 -0.67 27.46
CA ARG A 260 -15.71 -1.79 28.40
C ARG A 260 -14.73 -1.46 29.52
N ARG A 261 -13.65 -0.72 29.22
CA ARG A 261 -12.68 -0.24 30.23
C ARG A 261 -13.29 0.84 31.12
N ALA A 262 -14.09 1.74 30.58
CA ALA A 262 -14.83 2.75 31.36
C ALA A 262 -15.88 2.13 32.26
N ARG A 263 -16.62 1.10 31.81
CA ARG A 263 -17.59 0.35 32.63
C ARG A 263 -16.93 -0.45 33.75
N ARG A 264 -15.74 -1.05 33.54
CA ARG A 264 -14.97 -1.73 34.61
C ARG A 264 -14.47 -0.79 35.69
N ARG A 265 -14.16 0.47 35.35
CA ARG A 265 -13.73 1.49 36.34
C ARG A 265 -14.90 2.08 37.15
N ARG A 266 -16.15 1.85 36.74
CA ARG A 266 -17.36 2.36 37.42
C ARG A 266 -18.10 1.31 38.24
N ARG A 267 -17.57 0.10 38.42
CA ARG A 267 -18.08 -0.85 39.43
C ARG A 267 -17.31 -0.60 40.71
N PRO A 268 -17.95 0.00 41.74
CA PRO A 268 -17.44 -0.04 43.09
C PRO A 268 -17.62 -1.47 43.63
N ASP A 269 -16.70 -1.90 44.47
CA ASP A 269 -16.78 -3.13 45.26
C ASP A 269 -17.98 -3.13 46.16
#